data_983ac1a875148918efaa104952a2f15e
#
_entry.id   983ac1a875148918efaa104952a2f15e
#
_cell.length_a   1.000
_cell.length_b   1.000
_cell.length_c   1.000
_cell.angle_alpha   90.00
_cell.angle_beta   90.00
_cell.angle_gamma   90.00
#
_symmetry.space_group_name_H-M   'P 1'
#
loop_
_entity.id
_entity.type
_entity.pdbx_description
1 polymer ?
#
loop_
_entity_poly.entity_id
_entity_poly.type
_entity_poly.pdbx_seq_one_letter_code
_entity_poly.pdbx_strand_id
1 'polypeptide(L)'
;SSAASDVYKRQEVYLWDGGQLEQLTDFNGAVLEGVTISTPEQLTFTNTDGVDIDGFVMKPVGYEPGKRYPGILHIHGGPKMVFGPGFHHEMQLWAASGFFVCYCNPRGSCGKGNAFADLQGKYGEVDFQDLMEFTDEVLRRYPEIDADRMGVAGGSYGGFMTNWVIGHTDRFRCAVSQRSIANYVGDYLLSDIGYYYVPDQQLGTIWEHPERLWKASPLTYADRVKTPTLFIHADKDYRCTLANGLEMFAALKLHGVESKLCMFLSLIHI
;
A
#
# COMPACT_ATOMS: atom_id res chain seq x y z
N SER A 1 -8.67 -18.48 -20.26
CA SER A 1 -8.19 -18.80 -18.90
C SER A 1 -6.71 -19.19 -18.84
N SER A 2 -6.07 -19.52 -19.98
CA SER A 2 -4.63 -19.82 -20.02
C SER A 2 -3.73 -18.57 -20.06
N ALA A 3 -4.25 -17.42 -20.42
CA ALA A 3 -3.49 -16.16 -20.40
C ALA A 3 -3.15 -15.65 -18.98
N ALA A 4 -3.82 -16.17 -17.94
CA ALA A 4 -3.60 -15.70 -16.59
C ALA A 4 -2.24 -16.12 -16.00
N SER A 5 -1.66 -17.24 -16.41
CA SER A 5 -0.38 -17.71 -15.88
C SER A 5 0.82 -16.87 -16.36
N ASP A 6 0.70 -16.21 -17.50
CA ASP A 6 1.80 -15.44 -18.09
C ASP A 6 1.82 -13.98 -17.63
N VAL A 7 0.71 -13.48 -17.09
CA VAL A 7 0.60 -12.11 -16.54
C VAL A 7 1.45 -11.91 -15.29
N TYR A 8 1.82 -12.97 -14.59
CA TYR A 8 2.62 -12.91 -13.36
C TYR A 8 4.13 -12.78 -13.62
N LYS A 9 4.56 -12.95 -14.88
CA LYS A 9 5.94 -12.78 -15.30
C LYS A 9 6.23 -11.33 -15.69
N ARG A 10 7.51 -10.97 -15.75
CA ARG A 10 7.91 -9.69 -16.33
C ARG A 10 7.48 -9.65 -17.80
N GLN A 11 7.30 -8.44 -18.32
CA GLN A 11 6.76 -8.15 -19.63
C GLN A 11 7.55 -8.80 -20.76
N GLU A 12 6.83 -9.55 -21.62
CA GLU A 12 7.31 -10.13 -22.87
C GLU A 12 6.37 -9.73 -24.01
N VAL A 13 6.80 -9.88 -25.23
CA VAL A 13 5.97 -9.62 -26.41
C VAL A 13 5.35 -10.92 -26.88
N TYR A 14 4.05 -10.88 -27.14
CA TYR A 14 3.27 -12.02 -27.64
C TYR A 14 2.57 -11.66 -28.94
N LEU A 15 2.47 -12.61 -29.85
CA LEU A 15 1.60 -12.54 -31.02
C LEU A 15 0.26 -13.21 -30.69
N TRP A 16 -0.84 -12.54 -31.00
CA TRP A 16 -2.19 -13.11 -30.97
C TRP A 16 -2.70 -13.30 -32.41
N ASP A 17 -2.96 -14.52 -32.83
CA ASP A 17 -3.44 -14.85 -34.18
C ASP A 17 -4.96 -15.15 -34.23
N GLY A 18 -5.70 -14.80 -33.20
CA GLY A 18 -7.15 -15.03 -33.06
C GLY A 18 -7.51 -16.33 -32.33
N GLY A 19 -6.55 -17.13 -31.87
CA GLY A 19 -6.80 -18.37 -31.14
C GLY A 19 -5.68 -18.77 -30.20
N GLN A 20 -4.45 -18.45 -30.54
CA GLN A 20 -3.26 -18.83 -29.76
C GLN A 20 -2.39 -17.59 -29.44
N LEU A 21 -1.77 -17.63 -28.27
CA LEU A 21 -0.74 -16.68 -27.87
C LEU A 21 0.63 -17.34 -28.10
N GLU A 22 1.44 -16.77 -28.98
CA GLU A 22 2.83 -17.17 -29.20
C GLU A 22 3.76 -16.14 -28.56
N GLN A 23 4.63 -16.59 -27.66
CA GLN A 23 5.64 -15.71 -27.06
C GLN A 23 6.75 -15.44 -28.07
N LEU A 24 6.98 -14.17 -28.40
CA LEU A 24 8.00 -13.73 -29.37
C LEU A 24 9.33 -13.36 -28.72
N THR A 25 9.37 -13.08 -27.42
CA THR A 25 10.57 -12.64 -26.70
C THR A 25 10.74 -13.42 -25.40
N ASP A 26 11.98 -13.53 -24.95
CA ASP A 26 12.36 -14.10 -23.64
C ASP A 26 13.44 -13.22 -23.00
N PHE A 27 13.11 -11.94 -22.80
CA PHE A 27 14.04 -10.98 -22.18
C PHE A 27 14.32 -11.28 -20.72
N ASN A 28 13.40 -11.95 -20.04
CA ASN A 28 13.48 -12.18 -18.61
C ASN A 28 13.92 -13.61 -18.23
N GLY A 29 13.93 -14.54 -19.16
CA GLY A 29 14.23 -15.96 -18.91
C GLY A 29 15.55 -16.17 -18.20
N ALA A 30 16.63 -15.60 -18.74
CA ALA A 30 17.97 -15.75 -18.16
C ALA A 30 18.10 -15.12 -16.75
N VAL A 31 17.37 -14.02 -16.47
CA VAL A 31 17.37 -13.37 -15.15
C VAL A 31 16.55 -14.14 -14.12
N LEU A 32 15.52 -14.83 -14.57
CA LEU A 32 14.61 -15.61 -13.74
C LEU A 32 14.98 -17.09 -13.64
N GLU A 33 16.02 -17.50 -14.33
CA GLU A 33 16.52 -18.89 -14.25
C GLU A 33 16.92 -19.22 -12.80
N GLY A 34 16.35 -20.31 -12.26
CA GLY A 34 16.57 -20.71 -10.87
C GLY A 34 15.88 -19.85 -9.80
N VAL A 35 15.11 -18.82 -10.20
CA VAL A 35 14.34 -17.98 -9.26
C VAL A 35 12.92 -18.54 -9.11
N THR A 36 12.51 -18.81 -7.88
CA THR A 36 11.13 -19.18 -7.58
C THR A 36 10.28 -17.93 -7.37
N ILE A 37 9.26 -17.73 -8.18
CA ILE A 37 8.32 -16.61 -8.11
C ILE A 37 7.04 -17.08 -7.42
N SER A 38 6.56 -16.31 -6.44
CA SER A 38 5.24 -16.50 -5.85
C SER A 38 4.17 -15.91 -6.77
N THR A 39 3.17 -16.70 -7.10
CA THR A 39 2.04 -16.28 -7.95
C THR A 39 0.92 -15.72 -7.08
N PRO A 40 0.43 -14.49 -7.35
CA PRO A 40 -0.70 -13.93 -6.62
C PRO A 40 -2.00 -14.71 -6.88
N GLU A 41 -2.68 -15.09 -5.82
CA GLU A 41 -4.04 -15.61 -5.88
C GLU A 41 -5.02 -14.44 -5.78
N GLN A 42 -5.87 -14.27 -6.80
CA GLN A 42 -6.90 -13.22 -6.78
C GLN A 42 -8.07 -13.65 -5.90
N LEU A 43 -8.57 -12.73 -5.12
CA LEU A 43 -9.81 -12.87 -4.38
C LEU A 43 -10.66 -11.61 -4.53
N THR A 44 -11.97 -11.78 -4.55
CA THR A 44 -12.93 -10.67 -4.44
C THR A 44 -13.83 -10.96 -3.25
N PHE A 45 -14.17 -9.94 -2.49
CA PHE A 45 -15.16 -10.02 -1.43
C PHE A 45 -16.05 -8.79 -1.47
N THR A 46 -17.29 -8.93 -1.01
CA THR A 46 -18.22 -7.82 -0.86
C THR A 46 -18.08 -7.26 0.55
N ASN A 47 -17.78 -5.98 0.68
CA ASN A 47 -17.65 -5.31 1.97
C ASN A 47 -19.02 -5.06 2.64
N THR A 48 -19.03 -4.52 3.86
CA THR A 48 -20.27 -4.26 4.62
C THR A 48 -21.16 -3.20 3.97
N ASP A 49 -20.63 -2.35 3.08
CA ASP A 49 -21.41 -1.38 2.29
C ASP A 49 -21.96 -1.98 0.97
N GLY A 50 -21.77 -3.28 0.73
CA GLY A 50 -22.21 -3.97 -0.48
C GLY A 50 -21.34 -3.69 -1.71
N VAL A 51 -20.10 -3.25 -1.51
CA VAL A 51 -19.12 -2.95 -2.59
C VAL A 51 -18.15 -4.09 -2.76
N ASP A 52 -17.93 -4.55 -4.00
CA ASP A 52 -16.95 -5.58 -4.30
C ASP A 52 -15.53 -5.01 -4.32
N ILE A 53 -14.68 -5.56 -3.48
CA ILE A 53 -13.26 -5.22 -3.36
C ILE A 53 -12.41 -6.35 -3.92
N ASP A 54 -11.57 -6.03 -4.91
CA ASP A 54 -10.63 -6.97 -5.50
C ASP A 54 -9.30 -6.92 -4.74
N GLY A 55 -8.78 -8.07 -4.40
CA GLY A 55 -7.52 -8.21 -3.74
C GLY A 55 -6.72 -9.43 -4.22
N PHE A 56 -5.53 -9.55 -3.69
CA PHE A 56 -4.57 -10.58 -4.05
C PHE A 56 -3.82 -11.05 -2.81
N VAL A 57 -3.45 -12.32 -2.81
CA VAL A 57 -2.63 -12.92 -1.76
C VAL A 57 -1.51 -13.72 -2.41
N MET A 58 -0.29 -13.41 -2.03
CA MET A 58 0.90 -14.19 -2.41
C MET A 58 1.34 -15.05 -1.24
N LYS A 59 1.49 -16.34 -1.46
CA LYS A 59 2.04 -17.26 -0.46
C LYS A 59 3.56 -17.12 -0.38
N PRO A 60 4.17 -17.36 0.79
CA PRO A 60 5.62 -17.40 0.88
C PRO A 60 6.21 -18.48 -0.03
N VAL A 61 7.40 -18.21 -0.57
CA VAL A 61 8.15 -19.22 -1.30
C VAL A 61 8.47 -20.37 -0.35
N GLY A 62 8.23 -21.61 -0.81
CA GLY A 62 8.36 -22.79 0.06
C GLY A 62 7.22 -22.95 1.07
N TYR A 63 6.03 -22.40 0.75
CA TYR A 63 4.84 -22.57 1.58
C TYR A 63 4.53 -24.05 1.86
N GLU A 64 4.26 -24.35 3.13
CA GLU A 64 3.86 -25.67 3.62
C GLU A 64 2.48 -25.55 4.29
N PRO A 65 1.47 -26.34 3.88
CA PRO A 65 0.16 -26.34 4.52
C PRO A 65 0.24 -26.61 6.02
N GLY A 66 -0.53 -25.86 6.83
CA GLY A 66 -0.60 -26.02 8.28
C GLY A 66 0.53 -25.33 9.06
N LYS A 67 1.55 -24.79 8.42
CA LYS A 67 2.57 -23.95 9.07
C LYS A 67 2.09 -22.52 9.20
N ARG A 68 2.43 -21.85 10.30
CA ARG A 68 2.07 -20.45 10.55
C ARG A 68 3.14 -19.50 10.01
N TYR A 69 2.71 -18.45 9.30
CA TYR A 69 3.57 -17.48 8.63
C TYR A 69 3.20 -16.05 9.03
N PRO A 70 4.15 -15.11 9.07
CA PRO A 70 3.84 -13.71 9.16
C PRO A 70 3.18 -13.23 7.86
N GLY A 71 2.42 -12.13 7.94
CA GLY A 71 1.81 -11.49 6.79
C GLY A 71 2.14 -10.00 6.69
N ILE A 72 2.02 -9.45 5.50
CA ILE A 72 2.16 -8.02 5.22
C ILE A 72 0.93 -7.57 4.45
N LEU A 73 0.22 -6.56 4.97
CA LEU A 73 -0.74 -5.78 4.19
C LEU A 73 0.04 -4.70 3.45
N HIS A 74 0.06 -4.76 2.11
CA HIS A 74 0.70 -3.75 1.29
C HIS A 74 -0.34 -2.84 0.63
N ILE A 75 -0.17 -1.52 0.79
CA ILE A 75 -1.12 -0.51 0.33
C ILE A 75 -0.48 0.28 -0.81
N HIS A 76 -1.14 0.32 -1.98
CA HIS A 76 -0.62 1.06 -3.15
C HIS A 76 -0.69 2.58 -2.96
N GLY A 77 0.06 3.29 -3.79
CA GLY A 77 0.00 4.74 -3.88
C GLY A 77 -1.18 5.24 -4.73
N GLY A 78 -1.24 6.52 -4.94
CA GLY A 78 -2.25 7.18 -5.76
C GLY A 78 -3.08 8.18 -4.96
N PRO A 79 -4.31 7.89 -4.52
CA PRO A 79 -5.07 6.62 -4.46
C PRO A 79 -5.54 6.07 -5.80
N LYS A 80 -5.66 6.90 -6.83
CA LYS A 80 -6.14 6.51 -8.19
C LYS A 80 -5.10 5.69 -8.95
N MET A 81 -4.66 4.58 -8.33
CA MET A 81 -3.88 3.50 -8.94
C MET A 81 -4.63 2.18 -8.79
N VAL A 82 -4.07 1.09 -9.28
CA VAL A 82 -4.63 -0.24 -9.17
C VAL A 82 -3.52 -1.27 -9.07
N PHE A 83 -3.63 -2.18 -8.12
CA PHE A 83 -2.87 -3.41 -8.11
C PHE A 83 -3.50 -4.45 -9.03
N GLY A 84 -2.67 -5.22 -9.69
CA GLY A 84 -3.05 -6.39 -10.46
C GLY A 84 -2.13 -7.56 -10.15
N PRO A 85 -2.28 -8.66 -10.90
CA PRO A 85 -1.46 -9.85 -10.72
C PRO A 85 -0.04 -9.70 -11.27
N GLY A 86 0.35 -8.52 -11.75
CA GLY A 86 1.66 -8.27 -12.34
C GLY A 86 2.83 -8.46 -11.37
N PHE A 87 4.03 -8.62 -11.92
CA PHE A 87 5.24 -8.77 -11.14
C PHE A 87 5.61 -7.49 -10.39
N HIS A 88 5.70 -7.59 -9.07
CA HIS A 88 6.21 -6.54 -8.17
C HIS A 88 7.42 -7.06 -7.41
N HIS A 89 8.59 -6.49 -7.68
CA HIS A 89 9.85 -6.95 -7.11
C HIS A 89 9.84 -6.95 -5.56
N GLU A 90 9.35 -5.87 -4.94
CA GLU A 90 9.26 -5.75 -3.49
C GLU A 90 8.38 -6.86 -2.88
N MET A 91 7.22 -7.13 -3.48
CA MET A 91 6.32 -8.18 -3.01
C MET A 91 6.92 -9.58 -3.17
N GLN A 92 7.65 -9.81 -4.28
CA GLN A 92 8.37 -11.07 -4.49
C GLN A 92 9.48 -11.27 -3.45
N LEU A 93 10.20 -10.20 -3.11
CA LEU A 93 11.23 -10.23 -2.07
C LEU A 93 10.64 -10.61 -0.70
N TRP A 94 9.48 -10.06 -0.35
CA TRP A 94 8.81 -10.42 0.90
C TRP A 94 8.30 -11.87 0.90
N ALA A 95 7.71 -12.31 -0.21
CA ALA A 95 7.28 -13.71 -0.35
C ALA A 95 8.48 -14.66 -0.27
N ALA A 96 9.61 -14.33 -0.89
CA ALA A 96 10.86 -15.09 -0.78
C ALA A 96 11.45 -15.06 0.64
N SER A 97 11.16 -14.02 1.42
CA SER A 97 11.56 -13.90 2.82
C SER A 97 10.61 -14.61 3.80
N GLY A 98 9.63 -15.35 3.30
CA GLY A 98 8.74 -16.18 4.12
C GLY A 98 7.47 -15.49 4.60
N PHE A 99 7.07 -14.36 3.99
CA PHE A 99 5.84 -13.65 4.33
C PHE A 99 4.70 -14.00 3.36
N PHE A 100 3.49 -14.08 3.87
CA PHE A 100 2.31 -13.83 3.05
C PHE A 100 2.27 -12.34 2.69
N VAL A 101 2.00 -12.01 1.42
CA VAL A 101 1.85 -10.63 0.96
C VAL A 101 0.41 -10.44 0.49
N CYS A 102 -0.31 -9.56 1.17
CA CYS A 102 -1.73 -9.31 0.95
C CYS A 102 -1.91 -7.88 0.47
N TYR A 103 -2.66 -7.65 -0.59
CA TYR A 103 -2.91 -6.34 -1.13
C TYR A 103 -4.26 -6.29 -1.85
N CYS A 104 -4.93 -5.15 -1.84
CA CYS A 104 -6.22 -4.98 -2.50
C CYS A 104 -6.34 -3.59 -3.13
N ASN A 105 -7.43 -3.40 -3.86
CA ASN A 105 -7.85 -2.15 -4.45
C ASN A 105 -9.05 -1.60 -3.67
N PRO A 106 -8.83 -0.84 -2.58
CA PRO A 106 -9.92 -0.22 -1.84
C PRO A 106 -10.62 0.85 -2.67
N ARG A 107 -11.78 1.34 -2.21
CA ARG A 107 -12.39 2.54 -2.78
C ARG A 107 -11.35 3.67 -2.85
N GLY A 108 -11.36 4.43 -3.93
CA GLY A 108 -10.29 5.36 -4.31
C GLY A 108 -9.39 4.85 -5.42
N SER A 109 -9.31 3.52 -5.61
CA SER A 109 -8.53 2.89 -6.68
C SER A 109 -9.20 3.05 -8.06
N CYS A 110 -8.38 2.95 -9.12
CA CYS A 110 -8.87 2.86 -10.49
C CYS A 110 -9.46 1.48 -10.81
N GLY A 111 -10.11 1.37 -11.99
CA GLY A 111 -10.56 0.09 -12.56
C GLY A 111 -12.05 -0.20 -12.41
N LYS A 112 -12.76 0.46 -11.48
CA LYS A 112 -14.22 0.26 -11.25
C LYS A 112 -15.06 1.52 -11.51
N GLY A 113 -14.52 2.46 -12.27
CA GLY A 113 -15.19 3.71 -12.65
C GLY A 113 -15.05 4.84 -11.62
N ASN A 114 -15.57 6.02 -11.99
CA ASN A 114 -15.34 7.26 -11.25
C ASN A 114 -15.93 7.25 -9.84
N ALA A 115 -17.13 6.68 -9.67
CA ALA A 115 -17.78 6.62 -8.36
C ALA A 115 -16.96 5.80 -7.33
N PHE A 116 -16.32 4.73 -7.78
CA PHE A 116 -15.42 3.94 -6.94
C PHE A 116 -14.11 4.67 -6.64
N ALA A 117 -13.58 5.41 -7.61
CA ALA A 117 -12.33 6.14 -7.51
C ALA A 117 -12.44 7.49 -6.77
N ASP A 118 -13.65 7.91 -6.39
CA ASP A 118 -13.89 9.18 -5.72
C ASP A 118 -13.74 9.06 -4.20
N LEU A 119 -12.65 9.64 -3.69
CA LEU A 119 -12.38 9.78 -2.25
C LEU A 119 -12.42 11.24 -1.77
N GLN A 120 -12.85 12.21 -2.59
CA GLN A 120 -12.83 13.61 -2.19
C GLN A 120 -13.50 13.81 -0.82
N GLY A 121 -12.72 14.31 0.13
CA GLY A 121 -13.14 14.55 1.50
C GLY A 121 -13.41 13.31 2.37
N LYS A 122 -13.03 12.10 1.92
CA LYS A 122 -13.31 10.82 2.61
C LYS A 122 -12.06 9.98 2.88
N TYR A 123 -10.88 10.57 2.73
CA TYR A 123 -9.62 9.89 3.00
C TYR A 123 -9.54 9.39 4.45
N GLY A 124 -9.19 8.14 4.63
CA GLY A 124 -9.14 7.50 5.95
C GLY A 124 -10.50 7.03 6.47
N GLU A 125 -11.55 7.10 5.67
CA GLU A 125 -12.89 6.62 6.02
C GLU A 125 -13.18 5.29 5.31
N VAL A 126 -13.78 5.36 4.12
CA VAL A 126 -14.22 4.18 3.35
C VAL A 126 -13.05 3.33 2.83
N ASP A 127 -11.95 3.96 2.48
CA ASP A 127 -10.71 3.30 2.05
C ASP A 127 -10.03 2.55 3.21
N PHE A 128 -10.00 3.13 4.40
CA PHE A 128 -9.54 2.46 5.62
C PHE A 128 -10.44 1.27 5.98
N GLN A 129 -11.77 1.44 5.91
CA GLN A 129 -12.73 0.37 6.15
C GLN A 129 -12.47 -0.81 5.21
N ASP A 130 -12.34 -0.56 3.90
CA ASP A 130 -12.11 -1.60 2.90
C ASP A 130 -10.82 -2.39 3.18
N LEU A 131 -9.74 -1.71 3.60
CA LEU A 131 -8.47 -2.35 3.96
C LEU A 131 -8.59 -3.22 5.22
N MET A 132 -9.36 -2.78 6.22
CA MET A 132 -9.56 -3.56 7.43
C MET A 132 -10.43 -4.80 7.17
N GLU A 133 -11.52 -4.66 6.43
CA GLU A 133 -12.39 -5.76 6.05
C GLU A 133 -11.66 -6.74 5.10
N PHE A 134 -10.85 -6.24 4.17
CA PHE A 134 -9.97 -7.11 3.37
C PHE A 134 -9.00 -7.92 4.23
N THR A 135 -8.41 -7.30 5.23
CA THR A 135 -7.50 -7.99 6.15
C THR A 135 -8.23 -9.09 6.93
N ASP A 136 -9.46 -8.83 7.37
CA ASP A 136 -10.29 -9.83 8.06
C ASP A 136 -10.63 -11.01 7.13
N GLU A 137 -10.99 -10.71 5.88
CA GLU A 137 -11.31 -11.73 4.89
C GLU A 137 -10.09 -12.59 4.52
N VAL A 138 -8.90 -11.97 4.40
CA VAL A 138 -7.65 -12.69 4.18
C VAL A 138 -7.33 -13.63 5.35
N LEU A 139 -7.40 -13.15 6.58
CA LEU A 139 -7.14 -13.97 7.78
C LEU A 139 -8.16 -15.13 7.91
N ARG A 140 -9.40 -14.92 7.48
CA ARG A 140 -10.43 -15.95 7.44
C ARG A 140 -10.15 -17.03 6.40
N ARG A 141 -9.67 -16.63 5.20
CA ARG A 141 -9.40 -17.57 4.08
C ARG A 141 -8.07 -18.30 4.22
N TYR A 142 -7.09 -17.65 4.84
CA TYR A 142 -5.73 -18.18 4.98
C TYR A 142 -5.35 -18.29 6.48
N PRO A 143 -5.85 -19.33 7.17
CA PRO A 143 -5.61 -19.52 8.61
C PRO A 143 -4.12 -19.75 8.95
N GLU A 144 -3.28 -20.00 7.95
CA GLU A 144 -1.84 -20.09 8.08
C GLU A 144 -1.16 -18.73 8.30
N ILE A 145 -1.86 -17.63 8.05
CA ILE A 145 -1.36 -16.31 8.41
C ILE A 145 -1.51 -16.12 9.92
N ASP A 146 -0.43 -15.74 10.55
CA ASP A 146 -0.41 -15.42 11.97
C ASP A 146 -0.86 -13.96 12.19
N ALA A 147 -2.09 -13.78 12.69
CA ALA A 147 -2.67 -12.47 12.92
C ALA A 147 -1.83 -11.60 13.88
N ASP A 148 -1.11 -12.22 14.84
CA ASP A 148 -0.23 -11.51 15.77
C ASP A 148 1.12 -11.12 15.15
N ARG A 149 1.37 -11.54 13.91
CA ARG A 149 2.59 -11.23 13.15
C ARG A 149 2.29 -10.56 11.81
N MET A 150 1.23 -9.77 11.76
CA MET A 150 0.89 -8.94 10.60
C MET A 150 1.63 -7.61 10.64
N GLY A 151 2.26 -7.23 9.53
CA GLY A 151 2.78 -5.90 9.28
C GLY A 151 1.92 -5.13 8.28
N VAL A 152 2.07 -3.80 8.25
CA VAL A 152 1.45 -2.93 7.25
C VAL A 152 2.52 -2.07 6.58
N ALA A 153 2.45 -1.92 5.26
CA ALA A 153 3.41 -1.14 4.49
C ALA A 153 2.75 -0.43 3.31
N GLY A 154 3.28 0.72 2.94
CA GLY A 154 2.85 1.44 1.74
C GLY A 154 3.63 2.70 1.49
N GLY A 155 3.56 3.20 0.25
CA GLY A 155 4.26 4.40 -0.17
C GLY A 155 3.32 5.44 -0.77
N SER A 156 3.69 6.74 -0.66
CA SER A 156 2.87 7.85 -1.14
C SER A 156 1.50 7.87 -0.43
N TYR A 157 0.38 7.82 -1.15
CA TYR A 157 -0.93 7.58 -0.53
C TYR A 157 -0.94 6.31 0.35
N GLY A 158 -0.30 5.22 -0.08
CA GLY A 158 -0.17 4.02 0.76
C GLY A 158 0.63 4.27 2.04
N GLY A 159 1.60 5.20 2.02
CA GLY A 159 2.30 5.69 3.20
C GLY A 159 1.42 6.55 4.10
N PHE A 160 0.61 7.45 3.52
CA PHE A 160 -0.47 8.16 4.23
C PHE A 160 -1.38 7.18 4.95
N MET A 161 -1.89 6.18 4.23
CA MET A 161 -2.78 5.18 4.79
C MET A 161 -2.09 4.29 5.83
N THR A 162 -0.81 3.98 5.67
CA THR A 162 -0.02 3.28 6.70
C THR A 162 0.04 4.09 8.00
N ASN A 163 0.33 5.40 7.90
CA ASN A 163 0.31 6.31 9.05
C ASN A 163 -1.09 6.42 9.68
N TRP A 164 -2.13 6.44 8.85
CA TRP A 164 -3.52 6.47 9.29
C TRP A 164 -3.90 5.20 10.06
N VAL A 165 -3.59 4.04 9.49
CA VAL A 165 -3.86 2.72 10.09
C VAL A 165 -3.28 2.61 11.48
N ILE A 166 -2.00 2.93 11.67
CA ILE A 166 -1.34 2.81 12.98
C ILE A 166 -1.86 3.79 14.03
N GLY A 167 -2.47 4.91 13.61
CA GLY A 167 -3.16 5.87 14.49
C GLY A 167 -4.58 5.44 14.88
N HIS A 168 -5.16 4.42 14.19
CA HIS A 168 -6.56 4.02 14.38
C HIS A 168 -6.75 2.56 14.81
N THR A 169 -5.70 1.73 14.75
CA THR A 169 -5.76 0.33 15.20
C THR A 169 -4.41 -0.19 15.64
N ASP A 170 -4.39 -1.08 16.63
CA ASP A 170 -3.20 -1.76 17.16
C ASP A 170 -3.00 -3.17 16.54
N ARG A 171 -3.73 -3.51 15.47
CA ARG A 171 -3.73 -4.88 14.91
C ARG A 171 -2.43 -5.29 14.22
N PHE A 172 -1.60 -4.31 13.81
CA PHE A 172 -0.35 -4.58 13.11
C PHE A 172 0.85 -4.54 14.05
N ARG A 173 1.71 -5.55 13.93
CA ARG A 173 2.89 -5.72 14.78
C ARG A 173 4.02 -4.73 14.46
N CYS A 174 4.09 -4.29 13.21
CA CYS A 174 5.03 -3.28 12.73
C CYS A 174 4.47 -2.57 11.50
N ALA A 175 5.03 -1.40 11.20
CA ALA A 175 4.67 -0.62 10.03
C ALA A 175 5.90 -0.13 9.26
N VAL A 176 5.77 -0.02 7.94
CA VAL A 176 6.76 0.62 7.06
C VAL A 176 6.08 1.70 6.24
N SER A 177 6.32 2.95 6.62
CA SER A 177 5.76 4.14 5.97
C SER A 177 6.80 4.72 5.01
N GLN A 178 6.52 4.64 3.70
CA GLN A 178 7.47 5.06 2.67
C GLN A 178 7.00 6.33 2.00
N ARG A 179 7.88 7.37 1.86
CA ARG A 179 7.57 8.62 1.16
C ARG A 179 6.11 9.04 1.36
N SER A 180 5.74 9.18 2.61
CA SER A 180 4.35 9.29 3.04
C SER A 180 3.89 10.73 3.21
N ILE A 181 2.57 10.91 3.28
CA ILE A 181 1.94 12.14 3.75
C ILE A 181 1.51 11.93 5.20
N ALA A 182 1.86 12.87 6.08
CA ALA A 182 1.44 12.85 7.48
C ALA A 182 0.60 14.08 7.86
N ASN A 183 0.79 15.21 7.16
CA ASN A 183 0.23 16.50 7.51
C ASN A 183 -0.22 17.27 6.27
N TYR A 184 -1.52 17.26 5.98
CA TYR A 184 -2.09 17.99 4.85
C TYR A 184 -1.98 19.51 4.99
N VAL A 185 -1.89 20.04 6.22
CA VAL A 185 -1.68 21.49 6.44
C VAL A 185 -0.32 21.92 5.92
N GLY A 186 0.74 21.15 6.22
CA GLY A 186 2.08 21.39 5.69
C GLY A 186 2.20 21.04 4.21
N ASP A 187 1.67 19.89 3.81
CA ASP A 187 1.77 19.38 2.44
C ASP A 187 1.13 20.32 1.40
N TYR A 188 0.07 21.05 1.79
CA TYR A 188 -0.59 22.04 0.94
C TYR A 188 0.37 23.05 0.33
N LEU A 189 1.37 23.51 1.08
CA LEU A 189 2.31 24.55 0.64
C LEU A 189 3.73 24.04 0.36
N LEU A 190 4.07 22.83 0.77
CA LEU A 190 5.41 22.27 0.60
C LEU A 190 5.51 21.32 -0.60
N SER A 191 4.42 20.63 -0.95
CA SER A 191 4.39 19.72 -2.10
C SER A 191 4.32 20.48 -3.42
N ASP A 192 4.98 19.96 -4.46
CA ASP A 192 4.94 20.49 -5.83
C ASP A 192 3.53 20.48 -6.46
N ILE A 193 2.62 19.67 -5.92
CA ILE A 193 1.21 19.59 -6.34
C ILE A 193 0.23 20.04 -5.24
N GLY A 194 0.72 20.36 -4.04
CA GLY A 194 -0.10 20.60 -2.86
C GLY A 194 -1.14 21.70 -3.07
N TYR A 195 -0.76 22.77 -3.75
CA TYR A 195 -1.59 23.95 -3.98
C TYR A 195 -2.90 23.68 -4.75
N TYR A 196 -2.97 22.63 -5.56
CA TYR A 196 -4.20 22.21 -6.25
C TYR A 196 -4.74 20.87 -5.76
N TYR A 197 -3.84 19.92 -5.41
CA TYR A 197 -4.24 18.57 -4.99
C TYR A 197 -4.97 18.58 -3.64
N VAL A 198 -4.41 19.29 -2.63
CA VAL A 198 -5.01 19.30 -1.30
C VAL A 198 -6.40 19.96 -1.30
N PRO A 199 -6.60 21.15 -1.90
CA PRO A 199 -7.94 21.73 -1.97
C PRO A 199 -8.96 20.89 -2.73
N ASP A 200 -8.53 20.23 -3.80
CA ASP A 200 -9.40 19.34 -4.59
C ASP A 200 -9.77 18.08 -3.78
N GLN A 201 -8.79 17.40 -3.22
CA GLN A 201 -9.00 16.11 -2.56
C GLN A 201 -9.57 16.25 -1.14
N GLN A 202 -9.21 17.31 -0.42
CA GLN A 202 -9.70 17.57 0.95
C GLN A 202 -10.84 18.58 0.99
N LEU A 203 -11.34 19.06 -0.17
CA LEU A 203 -12.48 19.98 -0.32
C LEU A 203 -12.28 21.29 0.44
N GLY A 204 -11.13 21.92 0.29
CA GLY A 204 -10.87 23.25 0.83
C GLY A 204 -9.40 23.54 1.13
N THR A 205 -9.12 24.81 1.32
CA THR A 205 -7.80 25.34 1.63
C THR A 205 -7.52 25.41 3.12
N ILE A 206 -6.27 25.61 3.51
CA ILE A 206 -5.88 25.80 4.93
C ILE A 206 -6.51 27.05 5.54
N TRP A 207 -6.89 28.05 4.75
CA TRP A 207 -7.54 29.28 5.24
C TRP A 207 -9.05 29.13 5.40
N GLU A 208 -9.67 28.26 4.58
CA GLU A 208 -11.12 28.01 4.62
C GLU A 208 -11.47 26.94 5.66
N HIS A 209 -10.67 25.87 5.70
CA HIS A 209 -10.98 24.67 6.49
C HIS A 209 -9.73 24.07 7.19
N PRO A 210 -8.98 24.82 8.00
CA PRO A 210 -7.75 24.33 8.63
C PRO A 210 -8.01 23.11 9.53
N GLU A 211 -9.13 23.09 10.25
CA GLU A 211 -9.48 21.99 11.14
C GLU A 211 -9.79 20.69 10.36
N ARG A 212 -10.36 20.81 9.16
CA ARG A 212 -10.64 19.66 8.31
C ARG A 212 -9.34 19.03 7.84
N LEU A 213 -8.40 19.82 7.33
CA LEU A 213 -7.09 19.37 6.91
C LEU A 213 -6.32 18.72 8.05
N TRP A 214 -6.39 19.31 9.24
CA TRP A 214 -5.77 18.74 10.44
C TRP A 214 -6.39 17.38 10.79
N LYS A 215 -7.72 17.27 10.82
CA LYS A 215 -8.41 16.00 11.09
C LYS A 215 -8.15 14.92 10.06
N ALA A 216 -7.95 15.29 8.79
CA ALA A 216 -7.59 14.36 7.73
C ALA A 216 -6.10 13.97 7.77
N SER A 217 -5.28 14.62 8.58
CA SER A 217 -3.84 14.38 8.71
C SER A 217 -3.54 13.25 9.69
N PRO A 218 -2.81 12.19 9.31
CA PRO A 218 -2.41 11.12 10.23
C PRO A 218 -1.65 11.63 11.47
N LEU A 219 -0.90 12.72 11.34
CA LEU A 219 -0.14 13.34 12.43
C LEU A 219 -1.02 13.71 13.63
N THR A 220 -2.30 14.04 13.39
CA THR A 220 -3.28 14.34 14.44
C THR A 220 -3.47 13.20 15.44
N TYR A 221 -3.22 11.97 15.00
CA TYR A 221 -3.45 10.74 15.77
C TYR A 221 -2.15 10.07 16.22
N ALA A 222 -1.03 10.74 16.07
CA ALA A 222 0.29 10.18 16.41
C ALA A 222 0.43 9.84 17.90
N ASP A 223 -0.31 10.51 18.77
CA ASP A 223 -0.40 10.25 20.21
C ASP A 223 -1.03 8.91 20.57
N ARG A 224 -1.75 8.27 19.64
CA ARG A 224 -2.41 6.97 19.82
C ARG A 224 -1.58 5.80 19.32
N VAL A 225 -0.53 6.08 18.54
CA VAL A 225 0.27 5.04 17.89
C VAL A 225 1.06 4.24 18.92
N LYS A 226 1.00 2.91 18.80
CA LYS A 226 1.82 1.96 19.57
C LYS A 226 2.70 1.09 18.67
N THR A 227 2.38 1.03 17.39
CA THR A 227 3.02 0.16 16.40
C THR A 227 4.43 0.64 16.09
N PRO A 228 5.48 -0.18 16.30
CA PRO A 228 6.84 0.12 15.86
C PRO A 228 6.88 0.43 14.37
N THR A 229 7.48 1.56 13.99
CA THR A 229 7.39 2.07 12.63
C THR A 229 8.75 2.44 12.03
N LEU A 230 9.03 1.90 10.84
CA LEU A 230 10.13 2.33 9.98
C LEU A 230 9.61 3.35 8.96
N PHE A 231 10.23 4.51 8.93
CA PHE A 231 10.03 5.52 7.89
C PHE A 231 11.14 5.41 6.85
N ILE A 232 10.77 5.41 5.56
CA ILE A 232 11.70 5.45 4.44
C ILE A 232 11.34 6.66 3.59
N HIS A 233 12.27 7.62 3.47
CA HIS A 233 12.02 8.85 2.75
C HIS A 233 13.25 9.32 1.97
N ALA A 234 13.04 10.11 0.93
CA ALA A 234 14.13 10.72 0.18
C ALA A 234 14.16 12.24 0.43
N ASP A 235 15.39 12.77 0.55
CA ASP A 235 15.61 14.22 0.75
C ASP A 235 15.07 15.04 -0.44
N LYS A 236 15.24 14.52 -1.67
CA LYS A 236 14.75 15.18 -2.91
C LYS A 236 13.38 14.69 -3.35
N ASP A 237 12.50 14.38 -2.41
CA ASP A 237 11.09 14.12 -2.71
C ASP A 237 10.29 15.42 -2.61
N TYR A 238 9.96 15.97 -3.76
CA TYR A 238 9.16 17.21 -3.84
C TYR A 238 7.65 16.95 -3.90
N ARG A 239 7.24 15.67 -4.04
CA ARG A 239 5.85 15.26 -4.09
C ARG A 239 5.29 14.99 -2.69
N CYS A 240 5.84 14.00 -2.01
CA CYS A 240 5.61 13.74 -0.60
C CYS A 240 6.85 14.23 0.14
N THR A 241 6.86 15.48 0.58
CA THR A 241 8.08 16.11 1.07
C THR A 241 8.65 15.41 2.30
N LEU A 242 9.97 15.43 2.44
CA LEU A 242 10.68 14.86 3.60
C LEU A 242 10.11 15.37 4.94
N ALA A 243 9.57 16.58 4.97
CA ALA A 243 8.94 17.16 6.15
C ALA A 243 7.85 16.23 6.74
N ASN A 244 7.01 15.63 5.88
CA ASN A 244 5.97 14.70 6.32
C ASN A 244 6.55 13.47 7.07
N GLY A 245 7.63 12.89 6.55
CA GLY A 245 8.32 11.78 7.20
C GLY A 245 8.95 12.16 8.53
N LEU A 246 9.59 13.35 8.57
CA LEU A 246 10.22 13.88 9.78
C LEU A 246 9.19 14.23 10.88
N GLU A 247 8.08 14.86 10.52
CA GLU A 247 7.01 15.23 11.48
C GLU A 247 6.43 13.97 12.15
N MET A 248 6.07 12.95 11.36
CA MET A 248 5.50 11.72 11.92
C MET A 248 6.54 10.95 12.75
N PHE A 249 7.77 10.81 12.25
CA PHE A 249 8.87 10.20 13.00
C PHE A 249 9.13 10.90 14.34
N ALA A 250 9.21 12.23 14.33
CA ALA A 250 9.43 13.02 15.55
C ALA A 250 8.26 12.87 16.54
N ALA A 251 7.02 12.90 16.04
CA ALA A 251 5.85 12.69 16.87
C ALA A 251 5.86 11.32 17.55
N LEU A 252 6.15 10.25 16.81
CA LEU A 252 6.25 8.91 17.39
C LEU A 252 7.37 8.82 18.45
N LYS A 253 8.52 9.46 18.20
CA LYS A 253 9.60 9.54 19.20
C LYS A 253 9.18 10.27 20.47
N LEU A 254 8.47 11.38 20.36
CA LEU A 254 7.96 12.15 21.49
C LEU A 254 6.98 11.33 22.35
N HIS A 255 6.20 10.46 21.72
CA HIS A 255 5.27 9.56 22.40
C HIS A 255 5.89 8.20 22.82
N GLY A 256 7.22 8.05 22.69
CA GLY A 256 7.94 6.86 23.17
C GLY A 256 7.76 5.62 22.29
N VAL A 257 7.24 5.78 21.08
CA VAL A 257 7.06 4.67 20.13
C VAL A 257 8.39 4.32 19.47
N GLU A 258 8.72 3.03 19.42
CA GLU A 258 9.90 2.56 18.69
C GLU A 258 9.78 2.94 17.22
N SER A 259 10.71 3.77 16.74
CA SER A 259 10.69 4.22 15.36
C SER A 259 12.09 4.49 14.82
N LYS A 260 12.24 4.32 13.50
CA LYS A 260 13.47 4.55 12.76
C LYS A 260 13.17 5.34 11.50
N LEU A 261 14.05 6.24 11.09
CA LEU A 261 13.99 6.92 9.80
C LEU A 261 15.21 6.51 8.97
N CYS A 262 14.95 5.96 7.79
CA CYS A 262 15.96 5.72 6.77
C CYS A 262 15.79 6.77 5.67
N MET A 263 16.82 7.58 5.47
CA MET A 263 16.79 8.69 4.54
C MET A 263 17.72 8.44 3.37
N PHE A 264 17.21 8.63 2.15
CA PHE A 264 17.96 8.52 0.90
C PHE A 264 18.11 9.90 0.25
N LEU A 265 19.13 10.07 -0.60
CA LEU A 265 19.37 11.35 -1.26
C LEU A 265 18.25 11.70 -2.25
N SER A 266 17.74 10.71 -2.99
CA SER A 266 16.63 10.90 -3.95
C SER A 266 15.85 9.62 -4.16
N LEU A 267 14.64 9.74 -4.74
CA LEU A 267 13.75 8.61 -5.02
C LEU A 267 14.35 7.58 -5.99
N ILE A 268 15.26 7.99 -6.86
CA ILE A 268 15.93 7.07 -7.80
C ILE A 268 16.84 6.05 -7.08
N HIS A 269 17.18 6.30 -5.82
CA HIS A 269 18.01 5.43 -5.01
C HIS A 269 17.21 4.52 -4.04
N ILE A 270 15.88 4.55 -4.14
CA ILE A 270 14.98 3.75 -3.30
C ILE A 270 14.50 2.51 -4.05
#